data_df316f2ccc9f40a42976e59be04e58e1
#
_entry.id   df316f2ccc9f40a42976e59be04e58e1
#
_cell.length_a   1.000
_cell.length_b   1.000
_cell.length_c   1.000
_cell.angle_alpha   90.00
_cell.angle_beta   90.00
_cell.angle_gamma   90.00
#
_symmetry.space_group_name_H-M   'P 1'
#
loop_
_entity.id
_entity.type
_entity.pdbx_description
1 polymer ?
#
loop_
_entity_poly.entity_id
_entity_poly.type
_entity_poly.pdbx_seq_one_letter_code
_entity_poly.pdbx_strand_id
1 'polypeptide(L)'
;MRPVTHVQLFDVARTAHFERILRSGTGTIVLYSQRRYDFDTELAARVGARRAGTVGAFWYTLRHDIDVLEIAEPLLVRAAPRSLAAIVGARLRASFRRTDVSVVTYAIENKDPRDGAASLPDKARVKLRIQRLFVRSVWRALDRVAFGTSQARDLYEQLLGTNRATRRLIPALPVADATVLGSHVREPIITFLGEFSERKGFPHLLRAWPTVKTAEPGARLVLIGKGVGAEEARELGGRDDAVSVEIDPPRGRIFELLTQSKILALPSQPRPRWREQVGLPIVEALEKGCLIVTTAETGLATWLDEHGHAVVTDPADTDALADALIAALQSDRTPADVLADLPASDGRAEAERWIVNSGTR
;
A
#
# COMPACT_ATOMS: atom_id res chain seq x y z
N MET A 1 2.21 -22.31 26.57
CA MET A 1 3.25 -21.73 25.66
C MET A 1 3.52 -20.29 26.07
N ARG A 2 4.78 -19.86 26.15
CA ARG A 2 5.15 -18.47 26.37
C ARG A 2 4.64 -17.64 25.17
N PRO A 3 4.02 -16.46 25.36
CA PRO A 3 3.62 -15.63 24.24
C PRO A 3 4.86 -15.21 23.41
N VAL A 4 4.72 -15.23 22.10
CA VAL A 4 5.78 -14.80 21.16
C VAL A 4 6.02 -13.29 21.32
N THR A 5 7.27 -12.92 21.61
CA THR A 5 7.65 -11.51 21.70
C THR A 5 7.93 -10.97 20.29
N HIS A 6 6.98 -10.23 19.74
CA HIS A 6 7.07 -9.59 18.43
C HIS A 6 7.41 -8.10 18.56
N VAL A 7 8.47 -7.66 17.90
CA VAL A 7 8.88 -6.25 17.84
C VAL A 7 8.84 -5.79 16.39
N GLN A 8 8.11 -4.70 16.14
CA GLN A 8 7.94 -4.12 14.80
C GLN A 8 8.57 -2.73 14.71
N LEU A 9 9.40 -2.51 13.68
CA LEU A 9 10.04 -1.24 13.41
C LEU A 9 9.31 -0.46 12.32
N PHE A 10 8.78 0.72 12.65
CA PHE A 10 8.26 1.68 11.67
C PHE A 10 9.21 2.86 11.50
N ASP A 11 9.51 3.23 10.27
CA ASP A 11 10.24 4.47 10.01
C ASP A 11 9.36 5.68 10.34
N VAL A 12 8.12 5.68 9.83
CA VAL A 12 7.11 6.70 10.14
C VAL A 12 5.87 6.02 10.71
N ALA A 13 5.53 6.31 11.97
CA ALA A 13 4.35 5.78 12.62
C ALA A 13 3.10 6.59 12.27
N ARG A 14 1.97 5.88 12.08
CA ARG A 14 0.63 6.41 11.79
C ARG A 14 -0.40 5.74 12.69
N THR A 15 -1.53 6.39 12.88
CA THR A 15 -2.70 5.83 13.60
C THR A 15 -3.11 4.46 13.06
N ALA A 16 -3.22 4.30 11.75
CA ALA A 16 -3.60 3.04 11.10
C ALA A 16 -2.69 1.84 11.47
N HIS A 17 -1.41 2.07 11.78
CA HIS A 17 -0.52 1.01 12.27
C HIS A 17 -0.94 0.51 13.65
N PHE A 18 -1.31 1.41 14.56
CA PHE A 18 -1.71 1.07 15.93
C PHE A 18 -3.08 0.39 15.96
N GLU A 19 -4.04 0.89 15.17
CA GLU A 19 -5.35 0.27 15.01
C GLU A 19 -5.24 -1.17 14.52
N ARG A 20 -4.35 -1.43 13.54
CA ARG A 20 -4.10 -2.79 13.04
C ARG A 20 -3.53 -3.69 14.13
N ILE A 21 -2.54 -3.22 14.89
CA ILE A 21 -1.92 -4.00 15.97
C ILE A 21 -2.93 -4.30 17.07
N LEU A 22 -3.80 -3.36 17.43
CA LEU A 22 -4.86 -3.57 18.41
C LEU A 22 -5.89 -4.59 17.92
N ARG A 23 -6.24 -4.56 16.63
CA ARG A 23 -7.16 -5.54 16.02
C ARG A 23 -6.56 -6.94 15.95
N SER A 24 -5.26 -7.05 15.68
CA SER A 24 -4.60 -8.38 15.62
C SER A 24 -4.42 -9.04 16.99
N GLY A 25 -4.45 -8.28 18.08
CA GLY A 25 -4.30 -8.78 19.45
C GLY A 25 -2.94 -9.45 19.74
N THR A 26 -1.94 -9.25 18.88
CA THR A 26 -0.65 -9.98 18.92
C THR A 26 0.31 -9.50 20.00
N GLY A 27 -0.02 -8.47 20.77
CA GLY A 27 0.89 -7.92 21.80
C GLY A 27 2.20 -7.35 21.21
N THR A 28 2.17 -6.92 19.94
CA THR A 28 3.33 -6.41 19.20
C THR A 28 3.85 -5.11 19.80
N ILE A 29 5.14 -5.06 20.10
CA ILE A 29 5.82 -3.86 20.57
C ILE A 29 6.29 -3.03 19.36
N VAL A 30 5.98 -1.75 19.37
CA VAL A 30 6.32 -0.85 18.26
C VAL A 30 7.50 0.05 18.59
N LEU A 31 8.51 0.04 17.72
CA LEU A 31 9.57 1.03 17.71
C LEU A 31 9.44 1.91 16.46
N TYR A 32 9.38 3.24 16.62
CA TYR A 32 9.25 4.17 15.50
C TYR A 32 10.32 5.28 15.54
N SER A 33 10.64 5.83 14.35
CA SER A 33 11.59 6.93 14.22
C SER A 33 10.91 8.29 14.21
N GLN A 34 9.88 8.43 13.39
CA GLN A 34 9.16 9.67 13.13
C GLN A 34 7.66 9.49 13.31
N ARG A 35 6.96 10.59 13.59
CA ARG A 35 5.49 10.68 13.63
C ARG A 35 4.98 11.31 12.34
N ARG A 36 3.84 10.85 11.86
CA ARG A 36 3.11 11.51 10.79
C ARG A 36 2.09 12.49 11.37
N TYR A 37 1.48 13.31 10.53
CA TYR A 37 0.45 14.28 10.94
C TYR A 37 -0.79 13.62 11.58
N ASP A 38 -1.09 12.36 11.20
CA ASP A 38 -2.20 11.54 11.69
C ASP A 38 -1.83 10.65 12.89
N PHE A 39 -0.78 10.99 13.65
CA PHE A 39 -0.29 10.17 14.77
C PHE A 39 -1.17 10.36 16.01
N ASP A 40 -1.86 9.31 16.41
CA ASP A 40 -2.64 9.25 17.64
C ASP A 40 -1.76 8.82 18.83
N THR A 41 -1.65 9.70 19.84
CA THR A 41 -0.80 9.49 21.02
C THR A 41 -1.41 8.48 22.00
N GLU A 42 -2.75 8.41 22.11
CA GLU A 42 -3.42 7.48 23.02
C GLU A 42 -3.33 6.04 22.49
N LEU A 43 -3.59 5.85 21.19
CA LEU A 43 -3.43 4.56 20.56
C LEU A 43 -1.96 4.09 20.58
N ALA A 44 -1.01 5.02 20.38
CA ALA A 44 0.42 4.71 20.51
C ALA A 44 0.78 4.23 21.92
N ALA A 45 0.23 4.86 22.96
CA ALA A 45 0.43 4.43 24.35
C ALA A 45 -0.18 3.04 24.62
N ARG A 46 -1.37 2.77 24.10
CA ARG A 46 -2.06 1.47 24.24
C ARG A 46 -1.27 0.31 23.64
N VAL A 47 -0.57 0.50 22.51
CA VAL A 47 0.29 -0.51 21.91
C VAL A 47 1.72 -0.49 22.42
N GLY A 48 2.03 0.34 23.44
CA GLY A 48 3.38 0.44 24.01
C GLY A 48 4.40 1.00 23.01
N ALA A 49 4.00 1.83 22.05
CA ALA A 49 4.86 2.37 21.02
C ALA A 49 5.94 3.30 21.60
N ARG A 50 7.20 3.11 21.18
CA ARG A 50 8.34 3.87 21.66
C ARG A 50 9.10 4.52 20.52
N ARG A 51 9.49 5.77 20.70
CA ARG A 51 10.38 6.43 19.75
C ARG A 51 11.81 5.91 19.93
N ALA A 52 12.41 5.39 18.87
CA ALA A 52 13.76 4.85 18.88
C ALA A 52 14.47 5.16 17.55
N GLY A 53 15.53 5.97 17.59
CA GLY A 53 16.46 6.15 16.48
C GLY A 53 17.38 4.93 16.33
N THR A 54 18.42 5.03 15.52
CA THR A 54 19.36 3.92 15.23
C THR A 54 19.98 3.34 16.51
N VAL A 55 20.55 4.20 17.35
CA VAL A 55 21.18 3.79 18.63
C VAL A 55 20.13 3.23 19.61
N GLY A 56 18.98 3.89 19.72
CA GLY A 56 17.88 3.44 20.58
C GLY A 56 17.34 2.07 20.16
N ALA A 57 17.19 1.81 18.87
CA ALA A 57 16.76 0.52 18.35
C ALA A 57 17.77 -0.59 18.67
N PHE A 58 19.07 -0.34 18.47
CA PHE A 58 20.13 -1.27 18.86
C PHE A 58 20.08 -1.65 20.35
N TRP A 59 20.08 -0.63 21.24
CA TRP A 59 20.05 -0.86 22.67
C TRP A 59 18.75 -1.51 23.16
N TYR A 60 17.63 -1.18 22.55
CA TYR A 60 16.36 -1.84 22.86
C TYR A 60 16.44 -3.33 22.56
N THR A 61 16.83 -3.69 21.32
CA THR A 61 16.87 -5.10 20.90
C THR A 61 17.98 -5.89 21.59
N LEU A 62 19.09 -5.25 22.03
CA LEU A 62 20.14 -5.89 22.81
C LEU A 62 19.69 -6.22 24.25
N ARG A 63 18.73 -5.50 24.81
CA ARG A 63 18.28 -5.67 26.21
C ARG A 63 17.04 -6.54 26.36
N HIS A 64 16.30 -6.79 25.30
CA HIS A 64 15.03 -7.53 25.36
C HIS A 64 15.13 -8.84 24.58
N ASP A 65 14.52 -9.90 25.11
CA ASP A 65 14.39 -11.16 24.40
C ASP A 65 13.28 -11.02 23.36
N ILE A 66 13.62 -11.26 22.09
CA ILE A 66 12.75 -11.03 20.93
C ILE A 66 12.71 -12.33 20.12
N ASP A 67 11.52 -12.85 19.86
CA ASP A 67 11.33 -14.05 19.05
C ASP A 67 11.19 -13.67 17.55
N VAL A 68 10.48 -12.57 17.26
CA VAL A 68 10.29 -12.05 15.91
C VAL A 68 10.61 -10.56 15.85
N LEU A 69 11.55 -10.18 15.01
CA LEU A 69 11.88 -8.79 14.70
C LEU A 69 11.41 -8.45 13.29
N GLU A 70 10.27 -7.76 13.19
CA GLU A 70 9.78 -7.23 11.93
C GLU A 70 10.42 -5.86 11.66
N ILE A 71 11.23 -5.78 10.62
CA ILE A 71 11.91 -4.54 10.24
C ILE A 71 11.14 -3.78 9.17
N ALA A 72 11.41 -2.48 9.05
CA ALA A 72 11.00 -1.72 7.88
C ALA A 72 11.60 -2.32 6.62
N GLU A 73 10.82 -2.37 5.55
CA GLU A 73 11.25 -2.99 4.30
C GLU A 73 12.58 -2.42 3.77
N PRO A 74 13.49 -3.26 3.26
CA PRO A 74 14.84 -2.88 2.89
C PRO A 74 14.94 -1.75 1.86
N LEU A 75 14.07 -1.72 0.84
CA LEU A 75 14.10 -0.65 -0.18
C LEU A 75 13.65 0.71 0.36
N LEU A 76 13.10 0.80 1.57
CA LEU A 76 12.99 2.04 2.32
C LEU A 76 14.38 2.43 2.84
N VAL A 77 15.26 2.84 1.93
CA VAL A 77 16.72 2.99 2.11
C VAL A 77 17.11 3.79 3.35
N ARG A 78 16.33 4.82 3.70
CA ARG A 78 16.58 5.67 4.88
C ARG A 78 16.42 4.91 6.21
N ALA A 79 15.61 3.85 6.24
CA ALA A 79 15.40 3.02 7.43
C ALA A 79 16.48 1.92 7.59
N ALA A 80 17.22 1.60 6.53
CA ALA A 80 18.17 0.48 6.52
C ALA A 80 19.24 0.54 7.63
N PRO A 81 19.88 1.69 7.95
CA PRO A 81 20.85 1.76 9.05
C PRO A 81 20.24 1.40 10.39
N ARG A 82 19.00 1.85 10.67
CA ARG A 82 18.28 1.54 11.91
C ARG A 82 17.85 0.08 11.96
N SER A 83 17.35 -0.46 10.86
CA SER A 83 16.99 -1.87 10.74
C SER A 83 18.21 -2.76 10.99
N LEU A 84 19.37 -2.45 10.40
CA LEU A 84 20.61 -3.20 10.61
C LEU A 84 21.05 -3.14 12.07
N ALA A 85 21.03 -1.96 12.71
CA ALA A 85 21.37 -1.79 14.11
C ALA A 85 20.47 -2.65 15.03
N ALA A 86 19.16 -2.67 14.79
CA ALA A 86 18.22 -3.50 15.51
C ALA A 86 18.49 -5.00 15.31
N ILE A 87 18.78 -5.43 14.07
CA ILE A 87 19.13 -6.82 13.76
C ILE A 87 20.38 -7.26 14.54
N VAL A 88 21.42 -6.43 14.52
CA VAL A 88 22.67 -6.72 15.25
C VAL A 88 22.41 -6.84 16.74
N GLY A 89 21.69 -5.89 17.35
CA GLY A 89 21.32 -5.94 18.77
C GLY A 89 20.54 -7.20 19.14
N ALA A 90 19.51 -7.55 18.34
CA ALA A 90 18.68 -8.72 18.57
C ALA A 90 19.49 -10.04 18.46
N ARG A 91 20.32 -10.16 17.42
CA ARG A 91 21.16 -11.37 17.23
C ARG A 91 22.23 -11.54 18.28
N LEU A 92 22.85 -10.44 18.73
CA LEU A 92 23.78 -10.48 19.86
C LEU A 92 23.06 -10.95 21.12
N ARG A 93 21.88 -10.42 21.42
CA ARG A 93 21.08 -10.85 22.58
C ARG A 93 20.71 -12.31 22.48
N ALA A 94 20.20 -12.77 21.32
CA ALA A 94 19.85 -14.16 21.09
C ALA A 94 21.06 -15.09 21.30
N SER A 95 22.24 -14.72 20.79
CA SER A 95 23.47 -15.47 20.99
C SER A 95 23.86 -15.60 22.47
N PHE A 96 23.80 -14.51 23.24
CA PHE A 96 24.07 -14.53 24.69
C PHE A 96 23.06 -15.38 25.48
N ARG A 97 21.79 -15.37 25.03
CA ARG A 97 20.71 -16.13 25.69
C ARG A 97 20.55 -17.55 25.17
N ARG A 98 21.30 -17.92 24.13
CA ARG A 98 21.17 -19.22 23.42
C ARG A 98 19.74 -19.45 22.93
N THR A 99 19.13 -18.41 22.38
CA THR A 99 17.80 -18.42 21.75
C THR A 99 17.93 -18.01 20.28
N ASP A 100 16.86 -18.16 19.53
CA ASP A 100 16.79 -17.71 18.14
C ASP A 100 15.93 -16.46 18.02
N VAL A 101 16.25 -15.59 17.06
CA VAL A 101 15.43 -14.47 16.63
C VAL A 101 15.20 -14.55 15.14
N SER A 102 13.93 -14.50 14.73
CA SER A 102 13.54 -14.46 13.32
C SER A 102 13.44 -13.01 12.84
N VAL A 103 14.23 -12.65 11.83
CA VAL A 103 14.21 -11.31 11.21
C VAL A 103 13.34 -11.35 9.97
N VAL A 104 12.29 -10.54 9.95
CA VAL A 104 11.24 -10.63 8.94
C VAL A 104 10.86 -9.26 8.40
N THR A 105 10.21 -9.21 7.23
CA THR A 105 9.66 -7.99 6.68
C THR A 105 8.45 -8.26 5.80
N TYR A 106 7.56 -7.27 5.73
CA TYR A 106 6.52 -7.15 4.71
C TYR A 106 6.94 -6.09 3.70
N ALA A 107 7.01 -6.43 2.44
CA ALA A 107 7.55 -5.59 1.38
C ALA A 107 6.49 -5.28 0.31
N ILE A 108 6.26 -3.98 0.07
CA ILE A 108 5.35 -3.45 -0.95
C ILE A 108 6.00 -2.36 -1.81
N GLU A 109 7.25 -1.96 -1.51
CA GLU A 109 7.93 -0.91 -2.26
C GLU A 109 8.22 -1.38 -3.69
N ASN A 110 7.63 -0.70 -4.66
CA ASN A 110 7.77 -0.95 -6.09
C ASN A 110 8.53 0.17 -6.83
N LYS A 111 9.12 1.11 -6.08
CA LYS A 111 9.94 2.18 -6.63
C LYS A 111 11.43 1.86 -6.52
N ASP A 112 12.16 1.97 -7.62
CA ASP A 112 13.63 1.90 -7.58
C ASP A 112 14.22 3.08 -6.78
N PRO A 113 14.99 2.82 -5.72
CA PRO A 113 15.64 3.90 -4.96
C PRO A 113 16.67 4.70 -5.78
N ARG A 114 17.02 4.25 -6.99
CA ARG A 114 17.91 4.97 -7.91
C ARG A 114 17.16 6.03 -8.72
N ASP A 115 15.85 5.90 -8.87
CA ASP A 115 15.03 6.83 -9.61
C ASP A 115 15.10 8.23 -9.01
N GLY A 116 15.40 9.23 -9.84
CA GLY A 116 15.58 10.60 -9.42
C GLY A 116 16.85 10.87 -8.59
N ALA A 117 17.76 9.90 -8.42
CA ALA A 117 18.99 10.11 -7.68
C ALA A 117 19.95 11.11 -8.37
N ALA A 118 19.88 11.21 -9.70
CA ALA A 118 20.69 12.15 -10.48
C ALA A 118 20.34 13.62 -10.17
N SER A 119 19.10 13.93 -9.82
CA SER A 119 18.64 15.27 -9.46
C SER A 119 18.95 15.69 -8.01
N LEU A 120 19.55 14.79 -7.22
CA LEU A 120 19.88 15.09 -5.83
C LEU A 120 21.21 15.87 -5.74
N PRO A 121 21.36 16.78 -4.75
CA PRO A 121 22.63 17.37 -4.39
C PRO A 121 23.70 16.32 -4.05
N ASP A 122 24.98 16.62 -4.29
CA ASP A 122 26.08 15.66 -4.11
C ASP A 122 26.11 15.00 -2.73
N LYS A 123 25.94 15.78 -1.67
CA LYS A 123 25.88 15.26 -0.29
C LYS A 123 24.76 14.22 -0.11
N ALA A 124 23.60 14.46 -0.72
CA ALA A 124 22.46 13.53 -0.65
C ALA A 124 22.72 12.27 -1.48
N ARG A 125 23.40 12.38 -2.63
CA ARG A 125 23.83 11.23 -3.45
C ARG A 125 24.83 10.34 -2.70
N VAL A 126 25.81 10.93 -2.04
CA VAL A 126 26.78 10.18 -1.21
C VAL A 126 26.06 9.46 -0.06
N LYS A 127 25.18 10.17 0.65
CA LYS A 127 24.35 9.57 1.72
C LYS A 127 23.54 8.38 1.20
N LEU A 128 22.90 8.52 0.05
CA LEU A 128 22.12 7.45 -0.57
C LEU A 128 23.00 6.23 -0.93
N ARG A 129 24.21 6.47 -1.46
CA ARG A 129 25.17 5.39 -1.76
C ARG A 129 25.56 4.61 -0.51
N ILE A 130 25.86 5.29 0.58
CA ILE A 130 26.19 4.66 1.87
C ILE A 130 24.99 3.86 2.41
N GLN A 131 23.81 4.44 2.37
CA GLN A 131 22.59 3.76 2.83
C GLN A 131 22.29 2.48 2.04
N ARG A 132 22.61 2.44 0.74
CA ARG A 132 22.45 1.23 -0.09
C ARG A 132 23.36 0.08 0.34
N LEU A 133 24.51 0.33 0.93
CA LEU A 133 25.36 -0.73 1.50
C LEU A 133 24.63 -1.42 2.66
N PHE A 134 23.95 -0.64 3.49
CA PHE A 134 23.12 -1.19 4.57
C PHE A 134 21.93 -2.01 4.05
N VAL A 135 21.31 -1.59 2.96
CA VAL A 135 20.18 -2.32 2.33
C VAL A 135 20.56 -3.77 2.02
N ARG A 136 21.73 -3.99 1.38
CA ARG A 136 22.19 -5.35 1.06
C ARG A 136 22.47 -6.18 2.30
N SER A 137 23.00 -5.58 3.35
CA SER A 137 23.25 -6.26 4.63
C SER A 137 21.94 -6.64 5.31
N VAL A 138 20.96 -5.74 5.32
CA VAL A 138 19.62 -6.00 5.84
C VAL A 138 18.95 -7.11 5.03
N TRP A 139 18.99 -7.07 3.68
CA TRP A 139 18.42 -8.08 2.81
C TRP A 139 18.96 -9.48 3.08
N ARG A 140 20.28 -9.60 3.25
CA ARG A 140 20.93 -10.87 3.56
C ARG A 140 20.62 -11.40 4.97
N ALA A 141 20.23 -10.50 5.86
CA ALA A 141 19.94 -10.83 7.24
C ALA A 141 18.50 -11.31 7.47
N LEU A 142 17.63 -11.21 6.47
CA LEU A 142 16.24 -11.66 6.58
C LEU A 142 16.14 -13.17 6.59
N ASP A 143 15.22 -13.67 7.40
CA ASP A 143 14.82 -15.07 7.49
C ASP A 143 13.50 -15.32 6.75
N ARG A 144 12.59 -14.32 6.70
CA ARG A 144 11.33 -14.38 5.93
C ARG A 144 10.97 -13.03 5.31
N VAL A 145 10.39 -13.10 4.12
CA VAL A 145 9.88 -11.93 3.38
C VAL A 145 8.49 -12.24 2.85
N ALA A 146 7.48 -11.49 3.28
CA ALA A 146 6.18 -11.49 2.64
C ALA A 146 6.13 -10.31 1.66
N PHE A 147 5.90 -10.59 0.38
CA PHE A 147 5.65 -9.55 -0.62
C PHE A 147 4.15 -9.30 -0.77
N GLY A 148 3.76 -8.03 -0.68
CA GLY A 148 2.36 -7.65 -0.86
C GLY A 148 1.95 -7.43 -2.31
N THR A 149 2.92 -7.38 -3.23
CA THR A 149 2.67 -7.24 -4.68
C THR A 149 3.73 -7.97 -5.49
N SER A 150 3.37 -8.45 -6.70
CA SER A 150 4.32 -9.05 -7.63
C SER A 150 5.39 -8.06 -8.07
N GLN A 151 5.02 -6.82 -8.35
CA GLN A 151 5.96 -5.76 -8.72
C GLN A 151 7.03 -5.51 -7.64
N ALA A 152 6.63 -5.51 -6.35
CA ALA A 152 7.60 -5.39 -5.27
C ALA A 152 8.56 -6.58 -5.28
N ARG A 153 8.06 -7.82 -5.37
CA ARG A 153 8.92 -9.02 -5.44
C ARG A 153 9.92 -8.90 -6.58
N ASP A 154 9.46 -8.59 -7.77
CA ASP A 154 10.29 -8.55 -8.98
C ASP A 154 11.36 -7.43 -8.88
N LEU A 155 11.00 -6.27 -8.33
CA LEU A 155 11.95 -5.18 -8.07
C LEU A 155 13.03 -5.59 -7.06
N TYR A 156 12.65 -6.25 -5.96
CA TYR A 156 13.60 -6.73 -4.96
C TYR A 156 14.56 -7.76 -5.55
N GLU A 157 14.06 -8.71 -6.35
CA GLU A 157 14.88 -9.71 -7.03
C GLU A 157 15.83 -9.08 -8.06
N GLN A 158 15.34 -8.10 -8.82
CA GLN A 158 16.17 -7.36 -9.78
C GLN A 158 17.29 -6.55 -9.11
N LEU A 159 17.01 -5.87 -7.99
CA LEU A 159 17.96 -4.95 -7.36
C LEU A 159 18.92 -5.62 -6.38
N LEU A 160 18.46 -6.63 -5.67
CA LEU A 160 19.16 -7.24 -4.54
C LEU A 160 19.52 -8.71 -4.76
N GLY A 161 18.93 -9.33 -5.78
CA GLY A 161 19.08 -10.75 -6.06
C GLY A 161 18.40 -11.64 -5.01
N THR A 162 18.70 -12.94 -5.07
CA THR A 162 18.18 -13.92 -4.10
C THR A 162 18.90 -13.81 -2.75
N ASN A 163 18.22 -14.16 -1.69
CA ASN A 163 18.78 -14.35 -0.35
C ASN A 163 18.31 -15.70 0.21
N ARG A 164 18.76 -16.03 1.44
CA ARG A 164 18.36 -17.29 2.11
C ARG A 164 16.95 -17.28 2.69
N ALA A 165 16.27 -16.12 2.70
CA ALA A 165 14.97 -15.98 3.31
C ALA A 165 13.91 -16.85 2.63
N THR A 166 13.00 -17.43 3.42
CA THR A 166 11.76 -17.96 2.89
C THR A 166 10.90 -16.80 2.39
N ARG A 167 10.44 -16.86 1.13
CA ARG A 167 9.70 -15.80 0.47
C ARG A 167 8.31 -16.27 0.11
N ARG A 168 7.32 -15.42 0.32
CA ARG A 168 5.93 -15.68 -0.08
C ARG A 168 5.32 -14.42 -0.68
N LEU A 169 4.62 -14.56 -1.79
CA LEU A 169 3.72 -13.54 -2.32
C LEU A 169 2.37 -13.71 -1.63
N ILE A 170 1.96 -12.71 -0.88
CA ILE A 170 0.66 -12.61 -0.21
C ILE A 170 0.09 -11.26 -0.62
N PRO A 171 -0.71 -11.20 -1.69
CA PRO A 171 -1.19 -9.95 -2.24
C PRO A 171 -1.89 -9.08 -1.20
N ALA A 172 -1.63 -7.77 -1.24
CA ALA A 172 -2.23 -6.77 -0.35
C ALA A 172 -3.69 -6.49 -0.72
N LEU A 173 -4.50 -7.52 -0.77
CA LEU A 173 -5.90 -7.49 -1.15
C LEU A 173 -6.81 -7.49 0.08
N PRO A 174 -8.00 -6.88 -0.01
CA PRO A 174 -8.99 -6.92 1.06
C PRO A 174 -9.71 -8.27 1.08
N VAL A 175 -10.47 -8.52 2.13
CA VAL A 175 -11.53 -9.53 2.12
C VAL A 175 -12.80 -8.94 1.54
N ALA A 176 -13.62 -9.75 0.91
CA ALA A 176 -14.92 -9.33 0.38
C ALA A 176 -15.83 -8.80 1.50
N ASP A 177 -16.50 -7.68 1.25
CA ASP A 177 -17.55 -7.21 2.14
C ASP A 177 -18.82 -8.03 1.93
N ALA A 178 -19.14 -8.89 2.89
CA ALA A 178 -20.32 -9.76 2.85
C ALA A 178 -21.66 -9.00 2.73
N THR A 179 -21.71 -7.71 3.07
CA THR A 179 -22.93 -6.90 2.95
C THR A 179 -23.24 -6.52 1.51
N VAL A 180 -22.25 -6.62 0.62
CA VAL A 180 -22.40 -6.32 -0.83
C VAL A 180 -22.86 -7.57 -1.62
N LEU A 181 -22.70 -8.75 -1.07
CA LEU A 181 -23.16 -10.00 -1.69
C LEU A 181 -24.69 -9.96 -1.89
N GLY A 182 -25.11 -9.95 -3.14
CA GLY A 182 -26.53 -9.85 -3.54
C GLY A 182 -26.92 -8.50 -4.14
N SER A 183 -26.00 -7.52 -4.24
CA SER A 183 -26.26 -6.29 -4.98
C SER A 183 -26.36 -6.59 -6.49
N HIS A 184 -27.46 -6.12 -7.09
CA HIS A 184 -27.73 -6.28 -8.53
C HIS A 184 -26.82 -5.34 -9.37
N VAL A 185 -27.04 -5.38 -10.68
CA VAL A 185 -26.33 -4.51 -11.65
C VAL A 185 -26.25 -3.08 -11.13
N ARG A 186 -25.02 -2.56 -11.04
CA ARG A 186 -24.78 -1.20 -10.56
C ARG A 186 -25.07 -0.17 -11.63
N GLU A 187 -25.47 1.01 -11.19
CA GLU A 187 -25.54 2.18 -12.06
C GLU A 187 -24.18 2.48 -12.68
N PRO A 188 -24.16 3.09 -13.89
CA PRO A 188 -22.92 3.40 -14.61
C PRO A 188 -22.15 4.57 -13.96
N ILE A 189 -21.77 4.40 -12.71
CA ILE A 189 -21.05 5.38 -11.91
C ILE A 189 -19.55 5.06 -11.94
N ILE A 190 -18.76 6.02 -12.37
CA ILE A 190 -17.31 6.06 -12.25
C ILE A 190 -16.96 6.89 -11.03
N THR A 191 -16.19 6.35 -10.10
CA THR A 191 -15.70 7.10 -8.93
C THR A 191 -14.19 7.27 -9.01
N PHE A 192 -13.72 8.50 -8.85
CA PHE A 192 -12.34 8.81 -8.51
C PHE A 192 -12.23 9.01 -7.00
N LEU A 193 -11.30 8.31 -6.35
CA LEU A 193 -11.04 8.49 -4.93
C LEU A 193 -9.54 8.76 -4.70
N GLY A 194 -9.21 9.95 -4.22
CA GLY A 194 -7.82 10.30 -3.93
C GLY A 194 -7.53 11.78 -3.93
N GLU A 195 -6.25 12.11 -3.82
CA GLU A 195 -5.80 13.48 -3.95
C GLU A 195 -6.01 13.99 -5.38
N PHE A 196 -6.65 15.13 -5.53
CA PHE A 196 -6.81 15.80 -6.84
C PHE A 196 -5.46 16.36 -7.28
N SER A 197 -4.64 15.51 -7.86
CA SER A 197 -3.26 15.83 -8.24
C SER A 197 -2.81 15.04 -9.46
N GLU A 198 -1.79 15.57 -10.13
CA GLU A 198 -1.13 14.93 -11.26
C GLU A 198 -0.70 13.50 -10.98
N ARG A 199 -0.09 13.24 -9.79
CA ARG A 199 0.41 11.91 -9.45
C ARG A 199 -0.69 10.85 -9.32
N LYS A 200 -1.91 11.26 -9.03
CA LYS A 200 -3.09 10.37 -8.97
C LYS A 200 -3.84 10.29 -10.31
N GLY A 201 -3.34 11.00 -11.33
CA GLY A 201 -3.93 11.01 -12.65
C GLY A 201 -5.25 11.77 -12.75
N PHE A 202 -5.54 12.62 -11.75
CA PHE A 202 -6.78 13.39 -11.74
C PHE A 202 -7.00 14.21 -13.04
N PRO A 203 -6.03 15.00 -13.55
CA PRO A 203 -6.20 15.71 -14.81
C PRO A 203 -6.39 14.80 -16.04
N HIS A 204 -5.83 13.58 -16.01
CA HIS A 204 -6.02 12.62 -17.12
C HIS A 204 -7.46 12.10 -17.14
N LEU A 205 -8.04 11.82 -15.97
CA LEU A 205 -9.44 11.44 -15.87
C LEU A 205 -10.37 12.57 -16.37
N LEU A 206 -10.10 13.82 -15.98
CA LEU A 206 -10.91 14.96 -16.45
C LEU A 206 -10.85 15.14 -17.97
N ARG A 207 -9.69 14.87 -18.59
CA ARG A 207 -9.56 14.90 -20.06
C ARG A 207 -10.26 13.73 -20.75
N ALA A 208 -10.28 12.54 -20.15
CA ALA A 208 -10.96 11.37 -20.68
C ALA A 208 -12.50 11.48 -20.58
N TRP A 209 -13.01 12.18 -19.56
CA TRP A 209 -14.43 12.25 -19.24
C TRP A 209 -15.35 12.67 -20.41
N PRO A 210 -15.07 13.70 -21.21
CA PRO A 210 -15.92 14.08 -22.34
C PRO A 210 -16.12 12.95 -23.36
N THR A 211 -15.08 12.17 -23.66
CA THR A 211 -15.15 11.00 -24.55
C THR A 211 -16.05 9.92 -23.95
N VAL A 212 -15.84 9.61 -22.65
CA VAL A 212 -16.66 8.63 -21.93
C VAL A 212 -18.14 9.04 -21.93
N LYS A 213 -18.44 10.31 -21.61
CA LYS A 213 -19.81 10.82 -21.55
C LYS A 213 -20.50 10.81 -22.93
N THR A 214 -19.74 11.02 -23.99
CA THR A 214 -20.26 10.95 -25.36
C THR A 214 -20.63 9.51 -25.74
N ALA A 215 -19.80 8.54 -25.40
CA ALA A 215 -20.01 7.13 -25.70
C ALA A 215 -21.09 6.52 -24.78
N GLU A 216 -21.15 6.95 -23.53
CA GLU A 216 -22.07 6.45 -22.49
C GLU A 216 -22.82 7.64 -21.85
N PRO A 217 -23.89 8.15 -22.49
CA PRO A 217 -24.62 9.34 -22.01
C PRO A 217 -25.28 9.17 -20.63
N GLY A 218 -25.51 7.93 -20.18
CA GLY A 218 -26.03 7.62 -18.84
C GLY A 218 -24.95 7.55 -17.75
N ALA A 219 -23.66 7.67 -18.11
CA ALA A 219 -22.56 7.59 -17.15
C ALA A 219 -22.55 8.81 -16.22
N ARG A 220 -22.20 8.56 -14.96
CA ARG A 220 -21.98 9.59 -13.94
C ARG A 220 -20.56 9.50 -13.40
N LEU A 221 -19.98 10.66 -13.07
CA LEU A 221 -18.65 10.77 -12.48
C LEU A 221 -18.75 11.33 -11.06
N VAL A 222 -18.19 10.60 -10.08
CA VAL A 222 -18.12 11.01 -8.70
C VAL A 222 -16.66 11.27 -8.33
N LEU A 223 -16.33 12.52 -7.99
CA LEU A 223 -14.98 12.95 -7.63
C LEU A 223 -14.88 13.10 -6.13
N ILE A 224 -14.12 12.19 -5.47
CA ILE A 224 -13.96 12.18 -4.01
C ILE A 224 -12.51 12.48 -3.65
N GLY A 225 -12.26 13.56 -2.92
CA GLY A 225 -10.92 13.87 -2.47
C GLY A 225 -10.69 15.31 -2.10
N LYS A 226 -9.42 15.69 -2.09
CA LYS A 226 -8.93 17.06 -1.87
C LYS A 226 -7.58 17.22 -2.55
N GLY A 227 -7.10 18.44 -2.66
CA GLY A 227 -5.79 18.73 -3.26
C GLY A 227 -5.84 19.97 -4.14
N VAL A 228 -4.76 20.18 -4.89
CA VAL A 228 -4.60 21.37 -5.74
C VAL A 228 -5.63 21.48 -6.85
N GLY A 229 -6.16 20.35 -7.32
CA GLY A 229 -7.22 20.30 -8.35
C GLY A 229 -8.65 20.42 -7.80
N ALA A 230 -8.84 20.78 -6.53
CA ALA A 230 -10.18 20.83 -5.93
C ALA A 230 -11.08 21.92 -6.58
N GLU A 231 -10.51 23.02 -7.04
CA GLU A 231 -11.25 24.05 -7.72
C GLU A 231 -11.71 23.58 -9.12
N GLU A 232 -10.80 22.96 -9.88
CA GLU A 232 -11.11 22.37 -11.18
C GLU A 232 -12.21 21.30 -11.07
N ALA A 233 -12.20 20.50 -9.99
CA ALA A 233 -13.26 19.55 -9.72
C ALA A 233 -14.61 20.24 -9.52
N ARG A 234 -14.67 21.32 -8.70
CA ARG A 234 -15.91 22.10 -8.46
C ARG A 234 -16.43 22.77 -9.72
N GLU A 235 -15.53 23.36 -10.51
CA GLU A 235 -15.90 23.98 -11.79
C GLU A 235 -16.50 22.95 -12.76
N LEU A 236 -15.94 21.73 -12.81
CA LEU A 236 -16.50 20.67 -13.63
C LEU A 236 -17.89 20.25 -13.12
N GLY A 237 -18.05 20.04 -11.81
CA GLY A 237 -19.35 19.71 -11.21
C GLY A 237 -20.40 20.80 -11.35
N GLY A 238 -19.98 22.08 -11.43
CA GLY A 238 -20.89 23.21 -11.66
C GLY A 238 -21.37 23.38 -13.11
N ARG A 239 -20.67 22.81 -14.08
CA ARG A 239 -21.01 22.89 -15.52
C ARG A 239 -21.50 21.57 -16.12
N ASP A 240 -21.42 20.47 -15.41
CA ASP A 240 -21.82 19.16 -15.88
C ASP A 240 -22.63 18.42 -14.81
N ASP A 241 -23.94 18.33 -15.00
CA ASP A 241 -24.89 17.69 -14.07
C ASP A 241 -24.62 16.19 -13.85
N ALA A 242 -23.84 15.55 -14.73
CA ALA A 242 -23.42 14.16 -14.56
C ALA A 242 -22.22 14.01 -13.62
N VAL A 243 -21.63 15.12 -13.11
CA VAL A 243 -20.46 15.13 -12.26
C VAL A 243 -20.84 15.60 -10.85
N SER A 244 -20.51 14.81 -9.85
CA SER A 244 -20.63 15.21 -8.44
C SER A 244 -19.28 15.24 -7.74
N VAL A 245 -19.13 16.14 -6.77
CA VAL A 245 -17.86 16.39 -6.09
C VAL A 245 -18.04 16.35 -4.57
N GLU A 246 -17.26 15.51 -3.91
CA GLU A 246 -17.23 15.33 -2.45
C GLU A 246 -15.83 15.70 -1.92
N ILE A 247 -15.72 16.86 -1.28
CA ILE A 247 -14.44 17.33 -0.75
C ILE A 247 -14.23 16.81 0.66
N ASP A 248 -13.23 15.91 0.84
CA ASP A 248 -12.80 15.34 2.12
C ASP A 248 -13.97 14.79 2.97
N PRO A 249 -14.90 14.00 2.38
CA PRO A 249 -16.03 13.49 3.14
C PRO A 249 -15.58 12.48 4.21
N PRO A 250 -16.43 12.23 5.23
CA PRO A 250 -16.13 11.22 6.23
C PRO A 250 -16.07 9.81 5.59
N ARG A 251 -15.27 8.92 6.19
CA ARG A 251 -15.01 7.58 5.64
C ARG A 251 -16.27 6.76 5.35
N GLY A 252 -17.29 6.87 6.20
CA GLY A 252 -18.58 6.19 5.97
C GLY A 252 -19.20 6.60 4.64
N ARG A 253 -19.18 7.91 4.32
CA ARG A 253 -19.68 8.43 3.06
C ARG A 253 -18.91 7.92 1.84
N ILE A 254 -17.58 7.78 1.98
CA ILE A 254 -16.74 7.19 0.92
C ILE A 254 -17.20 5.76 0.62
N PHE A 255 -17.40 4.95 1.65
CA PHE A 255 -17.84 3.56 1.47
C PHE A 255 -19.26 3.43 0.89
N GLU A 256 -20.19 4.33 1.27
CA GLU A 256 -21.52 4.39 0.64
C GLU A 256 -21.41 4.64 -0.87
N LEU A 257 -20.61 5.64 -1.27
CA LEU A 257 -20.40 5.99 -2.68
C LEU A 257 -19.73 4.86 -3.45
N LEU A 258 -18.70 4.22 -2.90
CA LEU A 258 -18.06 3.06 -3.51
C LEU A 258 -19.02 1.88 -3.68
N THR A 259 -19.94 1.66 -2.72
CA THR A 259 -20.94 0.61 -2.83
C THR A 259 -21.93 0.85 -4.00
N GLN A 260 -22.18 2.09 -4.36
CA GLN A 260 -23.03 2.47 -5.49
C GLN A 260 -22.26 2.46 -6.83
N SER A 261 -20.95 2.60 -6.80
CA SER A 261 -20.10 2.76 -7.98
C SER A 261 -19.86 1.45 -8.73
N LYS A 262 -19.98 1.48 -10.05
CA LYS A 262 -19.57 0.36 -10.91
C LYS A 262 -18.06 0.28 -11.03
N ILE A 263 -17.40 1.46 -11.15
CA ILE A 263 -15.97 1.58 -11.45
C ILE A 263 -15.30 2.48 -10.44
N LEU A 264 -14.11 2.08 -9.96
CA LEU A 264 -13.12 3.01 -9.44
C LEU A 264 -12.09 3.33 -10.52
N ALA A 265 -11.91 4.60 -10.84
CA ALA A 265 -10.85 5.11 -11.70
C ALA A 265 -9.72 5.72 -10.86
N LEU A 266 -8.53 5.13 -10.92
CA LEU A 266 -7.33 5.67 -10.28
C LEU A 266 -6.14 5.60 -11.23
N PRO A 267 -6.08 6.47 -12.27
CA PRO A 267 -5.05 6.43 -13.31
C PRO A 267 -3.74 7.07 -12.84
N SER A 268 -3.13 6.48 -11.80
CA SER A 268 -1.88 6.98 -11.20
C SER A 268 -0.77 7.18 -12.21
N GLN A 269 0.00 8.27 -12.06
CA GLN A 269 1.03 8.71 -12.99
C GLN A 269 2.43 8.49 -12.44
N PRO A 270 3.42 8.12 -13.27
CA PRO A 270 4.79 7.97 -12.84
C PRO A 270 5.38 9.31 -12.37
N ARG A 271 6.13 9.25 -11.26
CA ARG A 271 6.87 10.41 -10.74
C ARG A 271 8.27 9.96 -10.32
N PRO A 272 9.31 10.76 -10.50
CA PRO A 272 10.70 10.34 -10.26
C PRO A 272 10.99 9.80 -8.85
N ARG A 273 10.15 10.13 -7.87
CA ARG A 273 10.37 9.75 -6.46
C ARG A 273 9.14 9.14 -5.80
N TRP A 274 8.14 8.77 -6.59
CA TRP A 274 6.90 8.21 -6.07
C TRP A 274 6.31 7.21 -7.08
N ARG A 275 5.79 6.11 -6.56
CA ARG A 275 4.92 5.18 -7.26
C ARG A 275 3.74 4.80 -6.37
N GLU A 276 2.66 4.33 -6.96
CA GLU A 276 1.54 3.75 -6.22
C GLU A 276 1.92 2.34 -5.77
N GLN A 277 2.16 2.13 -4.48
CA GLN A 277 2.57 0.82 -3.98
C GLN A 277 1.45 -0.21 -4.07
N VAL A 278 0.27 0.12 -3.54
CA VAL A 278 -0.92 -0.73 -3.54
C VAL A 278 -2.12 0.06 -4.07
N GLY A 279 -2.25 1.32 -3.64
CA GLY A 279 -3.43 2.14 -3.90
C GLY A 279 -4.56 1.82 -2.92
N LEU A 280 -4.55 2.47 -1.75
CA LEU A 280 -5.63 2.27 -0.77
C LEU A 280 -7.04 2.41 -1.37
N PRO A 281 -7.33 3.40 -2.25
CA PRO A 281 -8.61 3.48 -2.94
C PRO A 281 -8.96 2.23 -3.77
N ILE A 282 -7.96 1.60 -4.39
CA ILE A 282 -8.17 0.35 -5.15
C ILE A 282 -8.64 -0.75 -4.21
N VAL A 283 -7.96 -0.93 -3.08
CA VAL A 283 -8.31 -1.95 -2.07
C VAL A 283 -9.71 -1.70 -1.50
N GLU A 284 -10.03 -0.44 -1.16
CA GLU A 284 -11.36 -0.06 -0.64
C GLU A 284 -12.47 -0.28 -1.66
N ALA A 285 -12.21 -0.05 -2.94
CA ALA A 285 -13.18 -0.27 -4.01
C ALA A 285 -13.36 -1.77 -4.34
N LEU A 286 -12.29 -2.54 -4.36
CA LEU A 286 -12.35 -4.00 -4.51
C LEU A 286 -13.19 -4.64 -3.40
N GLU A 287 -13.00 -4.22 -2.14
CA GLU A 287 -13.81 -4.67 -1.01
C GLU A 287 -15.32 -4.46 -1.24
N LYS A 288 -15.67 -3.42 -1.99
CA LYS A 288 -17.05 -3.08 -2.35
C LYS A 288 -17.50 -3.65 -3.72
N GLY A 289 -16.67 -4.47 -4.38
CA GLY A 289 -17.00 -5.10 -5.65
C GLY A 289 -16.99 -4.16 -6.87
N CYS A 290 -16.20 -3.06 -6.82
CA CYS A 290 -16.03 -2.19 -7.98
C CYS A 290 -15.05 -2.81 -8.98
N LEU A 291 -15.33 -2.65 -10.27
CA LEU A 291 -14.32 -2.79 -11.30
C LEU A 291 -13.25 -1.71 -11.13
N ILE A 292 -12.00 -2.04 -11.42
CA ILE A 292 -10.89 -1.10 -11.33
C ILE A 292 -10.42 -0.71 -12.72
N VAL A 293 -10.28 0.60 -12.96
CA VAL A 293 -9.57 1.15 -14.11
C VAL A 293 -8.39 1.95 -13.58
N THR A 294 -7.19 1.52 -13.90
CA THR A 294 -5.94 2.09 -13.37
C THR A 294 -4.83 2.03 -14.41
N THR A 295 -3.62 2.37 -14.02
CA THR A 295 -2.43 2.27 -14.87
C THR A 295 -1.44 1.23 -14.32
N ALA A 296 -0.42 0.90 -15.10
CA ALA A 296 0.65 -0.01 -14.68
C ALA A 296 1.50 0.51 -13.50
N GLU A 297 1.23 1.73 -13.00
CA GLU A 297 1.98 2.34 -11.89
C GLU A 297 1.62 1.77 -10.51
N THR A 298 0.47 1.10 -10.36
CA THR A 298 0.13 0.43 -9.09
C THR A 298 0.84 -0.93 -8.96
N GLY A 299 1.30 -1.26 -7.75
CA GLY A 299 1.89 -2.57 -7.47
C GLY A 299 0.92 -3.74 -7.64
N LEU A 300 -0.38 -3.49 -7.69
CA LEU A 300 -1.41 -4.50 -7.96
C LEU A 300 -1.71 -4.69 -9.45
N ALA A 301 -1.07 -3.96 -10.37
CA ALA A 301 -1.41 -3.95 -11.80
C ALA A 301 -1.50 -5.36 -12.41
N THR A 302 -0.52 -6.22 -12.15
CA THR A 302 -0.51 -7.61 -12.67
C THR A 302 -1.72 -8.40 -12.17
N TRP A 303 -2.01 -8.34 -10.87
CA TRP A 303 -3.16 -9.04 -10.31
C TRP A 303 -4.49 -8.51 -10.87
N LEU A 304 -4.61 -7.20 -11.02
CA LEU A 304 -5.80 -6.55 -11.57
C LEU A 304 -6.06 -6.99 -13.02
N ASP A 305 -5.02 -7.02 -13.85
CA ASP A 305 -5.10 -7.48 -15.24
C ASP A 305 -5.52 -8.96 -15.33
N GLU A 306 -4.89 -9.83 -14.54
CA GLU A 306 -5.20 -11.25 -14.47
C GLU A 306 -6.64 -11.57 -14.01
N HIS A 307 -7.28 -10.61 -13.29
CA HIS A 307 -8.64 -10.76 -12.76
C HIS A 307 -9.67 -9.87 -13.48
N GLY A 308 -9.39 -9.50 -14.75
CA GLY A 308 -10.36 -8.83 -15.63
C GLY A 308 -10.70 -7.40 -15.23
N HIS A 309 -9.78 -6.71 -14.55
CA HIS A 309 -9.80 -5.27 -14.37
C HIS A 309 -9.02 -4.58 -15.50
N ALA A 310 -9.24 -3.30 -15.73
CA ALA A 310 -8.55 -2.58 -16.80
C ALA A 310 -7.26 -1.91 -16.31
N VAL A 311 -6.14 -2.23 -16.95
CA VAL A 311 -4.82 -1.65 -16.64
C VAL A 311 -4.26 -0.98 -17.90
N VAL A 312 -4.28 0.36 -17.91
CA VAL A 312 -3.72 1.15 -19.02
C VAL A 312 -2.19 1.10 -18.96
N THR A 313 -1.56 0.62 -20.01
CA THR A 313 -0.11 0.37 -20.06
C THR A 313 0.69 1.68 -20.10
N ASP A 314 0.30 2.63 -20.97
CA ASP A 314 0.89 3.97 -21.00
C ASP A 314 0.05 4.91 -20.11
N PRO A 315 0.55 5.32 -18.94
CA PRO A 315 -0.20 6.17 -18.02
C PRO A 315 -0.57 7.54 -18.62
N ALA A 316 0.16 8.02 -19.64
CA ALA A 316 -0.10 9.31 -20.28
C ALA A 316 -1.17 9.24 -21.36
N ASP A 317 -1.53 8.04 -21.83
CA ASP A 317 -2.51 7.84 -22.88
C ASP A 317 -3.95 8.04 -22.35
N THR A 318 -4.48 9.24 -22.62
CA THR A 318 -5.82 9.63 -22.19
C THR A 318 -6.92 8.95 -23.00
N ASP A 319 -6.66 8.63 -24.26
CA ASP A 319 -7.62 7.96 -25.14
C ASP A 319 -7.75 6.49 -24.71
N ALA A 320 -6.65 5.80 -24.46
CA ALA A 320 -6.68 4.45 -23.90
C ALA A 320 -7.37 4.42 -22.52
N LEU A 321 -7.23 5.46 -21.69
CA LEU A 321 -7.97 5.58 -20.44
C LEU A 321 -9.49 5.71 -20.68
N ALA A 322 -9.91 6.52 -21.65
CA ALA A 322 -11.31 6.67 -22.01
C ALA A 322 -11.89 5.34 -22.51
N ASP A 323 -11.20 4.64 -23.41
CA ASP A 323 -11.60 3.36 -23.94
C ASP A 323 -11.73 2.30 -22.84
N ALA A 324 -10.78 2.26 -21.89
CA ALA A 324 -10.82 1.35 -20.74
C ALA A 324 -12.02 1.64 -19.83
N LEU A 325 -12.36 2.92 -19.60
CA LEU A 325 -13.55 3.30 -18.83
C LEU A 325 -14.84 2.91 -19.52
N ILE A 326 -14.94 3.13 -20.84
CA ILE A 326 -16.09 2.74 -21.66
C ILE A 326 -16.27 1.21 -21.63
N ALA A 327 -15.22 0.46 -21.88
CA ALA A 327 -15.25 -1.00 -21.84
C ALA A 327 -15.68 -1.54 -20.45
N ALA A 328 -15.20 -0.91 -19.39
CA ALA A 328 -15.59 -1.28 -18.01
C ALA A 328 -17.05 -0.92 -17.70
N LEU A 329 -17.59 0.18 -18.27
CA LEU A 329 -19.01 0.53 -18.17
C LEU A 329 -19.91 -0.48 -18.91
N GLN A 330 -19.46 -1.00 -20.03
CA GLN A 330 -20.16 -1.98 -20.86
C GLN A 330 -19.99 -3.42 -20.35
N SER A 331 -19.04 -3.67 -19.44
CA SER A 331 -18.79 -5.00 -18.89
C SER A 331 -20.01 -5.54 -18.14
N ASP A 332 -20.30 -6.83 -18.35
CA ASP A 332 -21.34 -7.59 -17.65
C ASP A 332 -20.88 -8.11 -16.28
N ARG A 333 -19.61 -7.87 -15.89
CA ARG A 333 -19.10 -8.30 -14.58
C ARG A 333 -19.90 -7.64 -13.45
N THR A 334 -20.40 -8.47 -12.57
CA THR A 334 -21.16 -8.04 -11.40
C THR A 334 -20.21 -7.77 -10.21
N PRO A 335 -20.67 -7.05 -9.18
CA PRO A 335 -19.95 -6.97 -7.92
C PRO A 335 -19.61 -8.33 -7.31
N ALA A 336 -20.49 -9.31 -7.44
CA ALA A 336 -20.27 -10.66 -6.94
C ALA A 336 -19.08 -11.34 -7.64
N ASP A 337 -18.92 -11.14 -8.95
CA ASP A 337 -17.76 -11.68 -9.69
C ASP A 337 -16.45 -11.05 -9.21
N VAL A 338 -16.44 -9.73 -8.94
CA VAL A 338 -15.26 -9.05 -8.40
C VAL A 338 -14.93 -9.55 -6.99
N LEU A 339 -15.94 -9.71 -6.15
CA LEU A 339 -15.76 -10.18 -4.77
C LEU A 339 -15.31 -11.64 -4.70
N ALA A 340 -15.71 -12.47 -5.67
CA ALA A 340 -15.30 -13.87 -5.75
C ALA A 340 -13.80 -14.05 -6.04
N ASP A 341 -13.15 -13.06 -6.67
CA ASP A 341 -11.71 -13.08 -6.93
C ASP A 341 -10.87 -12.74 -5.68
N LEU A 342 -11.51 -12.18 -4.65
CA LEU A 342 -10.80 -11.75 -3.45
C LEU A 342 -10.46 -12.93 -2.52
N PRO A 343 -9.36 -12.83 -1.76
CA PRO A 343 -8.97 -13.89 -0.84
C PRO A 343 -9.96 -14.01 0.33
N ALA A 344 -10.04 -15.19 0.91
CA ALA A 344 -10.88 -15.47 2.09
C ALA A 344 -10.45 -14.73 3.36
N SER A 345 -9.25 -14.15 3.38
CA SER A 345 -8.73 -13.34 4.49
C SER A 345 -7.96 -12.14 3.96
N ASP A 346 -8.00 -11.04 4.71
CA ASP A 346 -7.20 -9.85 4.41
C ASP A 346 -5.72 -10.18 4.22
N GLY A 347 -5.17 -9.80 3.07
CA GLY A 347 -3.81 -10.19 2.66
C GLY A 347 -2.73 -9.65 3.61
N ARG A 348 -2.91 -8.44 4.17
CA ARG A 348 -1.96 -7.91 5.15
C ARG A 348 -2.02 -8.69 6.47
N ALA A 349 -3.21 -9.05 6.92
CA ALA A 349 -3.38 -9.86 8.13
C ALA A 349 -2.86 -11.29 7.92
N GLU A 350 -3.03 -11.87 6.72
CA GLU A 350 -2.43 -13.17 6.39
C GLU A 350 -0.91 -13.10 6.38
N ALA A 351 -0.33 -12.06 5.77
CA ALA A 351 1.11 -11.85 5.77
C ALA A 351 1.66 -11.74 7.19
N GLU A 352 1.00 -10.99 8.07
CA GLU A 352 1.38 -10.83 9.47
C GLU A 352 1.34 -12.18 10.22
N ARG A 353 0.27 -12.96 10.05
CA ARG A 353 0.18 -14.33 10.61
C ARG A 353 1.30 -15.22 10.10
N TRP A 354 1.58 -15.22 8.81
CA TRP A 354 2.65 -16.03 8.23
C TRP A 354 4.03 -15.59 8.72
N ILE A 355 4.27 -14.27 8.84
CA ILE A 355 5.52 -13.70 9.36
C ILE A 355 5.75 -14.13 10.82
N VAL A 356 4.72 -14.07 11.67
CA VAL A 356 4.85 -14.35 13.11
C VAL A 356 4.82 -15.84 13.41
N ASN A 357 3.88 -16.60 12.85
CA ASN A 357 3.59 -17.99 13.28
C ASN A 357 4.48 -19.06 12.64
N SER A 358 5.16 -18.77 11.51
CA SER A 358 6.03 -19.76 10.86
C SER A 358 7.33 -20.05 11.63
N GLY A 359 7.47 -19.56 12.87
CA GLY A 359 8.64 -19.72 13.74
C GLY A 359 8.51 -20.79 14.83
N THR A 360 7.36 -21.42 14.97
CA THR A 360 7.21 -22.58 15.87
C THR A 360 7.57 -23.86 15.12
N ARG A 361 8.85 -24.24 15.17
CA ARG A 361 9.28 -25.62 14.97
C ARG A 361 9.21 -26.35 16.30
#